data_99e74e8d02cc219e1e2c474377c9322c
#
_entry.id   99e74e8d02cc219e1e2c474377c9322c
#
_cell.length_a   1.000
_cell.length_b   1.000
_cell.length_c   1.000
_cell.angle_alpha   90.00
_cell.angle_beta   90.00
_cell.angle_gamma   90.00
#
_symmetry.space_group_name_H-M   'P 1'
#
loop_
_entity.id
_entity.type
_entity.pdbx_description
1 polymer ?
#
loop_
_entity_poly.entity_id
_entity_poly.type
_entity_poly.pdbx_seq_one_letter_code
_entity_poly.pdbx_strand_id
1 'polypeptide(L)'
;MKNRYSFWMNKLWIVGFMTGCLTLSSCDDEKDLTTGMPENQLINNIVLKVTKQLPVAIGMDTTIVHSIVPANPTNPELLWTSSDESVATVAQDGTITGKAVGTAVITVMPAIGFGVTNSTLQTVEVTVVPEIIKATSIEFTNEDADGNPLTELYQMDDVQLTYNILPENHTYSYLTWKSSDEGIATVDENGKVTGVEPGNVTIYAYTHDD
;
A
#
# COMPACT_ATOMS: atom_id res chain seq x y z
N MET A 1 -33.63 -19.86 26.17
CA MET A 1 -33.05 -19.45 27.49
C MET A 1 -32.00 -18.38 27.20
N LYS A 2 -32.29 -17.13 27.60
CA LYS A 2 -31.42 -15.97 27.38
C LYS A 2 -30.55 -15.79 28.61
N ASN A 3 -29.24 -15.92 28.50
CA ASN A 3 -28.31 -15.53 29.56
C ASN A 3 -27.84 -14.09 29.31
N ARG A 4 -28.29 -13.18 30.18
CA ARG A 4 -27.80 -11.81 30.29
C ARG A 4 -26.71 -11.80 31.36
N TYR A 5 -25.50 -11.40 31.02
CA TYR A 5 -24.47 -11.05 32.00
C TYR A 5 -24.53 -9.55 32.28
N SER A 6 -24.88 -9.24 33.53
CA SER A 6 -24.90 -7.88 34.10
C SER A 6 -23.50 -7.62 34.69
N PHE A 7 -22.87 -6.53 34.25
CA PHE A 7 -21.59 -6.06 34.81
C PHE A 7 -21.88 -5.06 35.92
N TRP A 8 -21.44 -5.38 37.14
CA TRP A 8 -21.57 -4.51 38.30
C TRP A 8 -20.43 -3.49 38.31
N MET A 9 -20.74 -2.20 38.25
CA MET A 9 -19.82 -1.12 38.56
C MET A 9 -19.81 -0.88 40.08
N ASN A 10 -18.69 -1.12 40.72
CA ASN A 10 -18.42 -0.77 42.12
C ASN A 10 -18.22 0.76 42.21
N LYS A 11 -19.18 1.43 42.86
CA LYS A 11 -19.03 2.81 43.32
C LYS A 11 -18.21 2.82 44.60
N LEU A 12 -17.02 3.36 44.57
CA LEU A 12 -16.25 3.68 45.77
C LEU A 12 -16.69 5.05 46.29
N TRP A 13 -17.32 5.06 47.48
CA TRP A 13 -17.63 6.27 48.22
C TRP A 13 -16.40 6.67 49.05
N ILE A 14 -15.87 7.87 48.83
CA ILE A 14 -14.93 8.49 49.75
C ILE A 14 -15.72 9.54 50.52
N VAL A 15 -15.89 9.27 51.81
CA VAL A 15 -16.51 10.17 52.79
C VAL A 15 -15.53 11.28 53.13
N GLY A 16 -16.01 12.51 53.07
CA GLY A 16 -15.24 13.70 53.35
C GLY A 16 -14.85 13.88 54.84
N PHE A 17 -13.77 14.62 55.01
CA PHE A 17 -13.51 15.34 56.25
C PHE A 17 -13.30 16.82 55.94
N MET A 18 -14.26 17.62 56.39
CA MET A 18 -14.14 19.06 56.49
C MET A 18 -13.27 19.40 57.71
N THR A 19 -12.27 20.24 57.56
CA THR A 19 -12.08 21.43 58.41
C THR A 19 -10.74 22.13 58.07
N GLY A 20 -10.79 23.43 57.89
CA GLY A 20 -9.58 24.25 57.89
C GLY A 20 -9.63 25.35 56.85
N CYS A 21 -10.46 26.37 57.11
CA CYS A 21 -10.37 27.65 56.42
C CYS A 21 -9.02 28.32 56.73
N LEU A 22 -8.16 28.48 55.74
CA LEU A 22 -7.11 29.48 55.73
C LEU A 22 -7.20 30.18 54.39
N THR A 23 -7.71 31.41 54.48
CA THR A 23 -7.68 32.37 53.40
C THR A 23 -6.23 32.75 53.10
N LEU A 24 -5.66 32.26 52.05
CA LEU A 24 -4.54 32.91 51.38
C LEU A 24 -5.06 33.44 50.05
N SER A 25 -5.18 34.75 50.08
CA SER A 25 -5.41 35.60 48.95
C SER A 25 -4.30 35.41 47.93
N SER A 26 -4.74 35.38 46.67
CA SER A 26 -3.97 35.76 45.50
C SER A 26 -2.85 34.83 45.02
N CYS A 27 -3.15 34.18 43.97
CA CYS A 27 -2.47 34.36 42.67
C CYS A 27 -3.39 33.88 41.58
N ASP A 28 -4.20 34.76 41.05
CA ASP A 28 -4.74 34.67 39.70
C ASP A 28 -3.58 34.91 38.73
N ASP A 29 -2.88 33.86 38.42
CA ASP A 29 -2.04 33.71 37.22
C ASP A 29 -1.78 32.20 37.02
N GLU A 30 -2.83 31.39 37.02
CA GLU A 30 -2.79 30.18 36.20
C GLU A 30 -2.85 30.65 34.76
N LYS A 31 -1.75 31.19 34.27
CA LYS A 31 -1.47 31.09 32.83
C LYS A 31 -1.55 29.62 32.51
N ASP A 32 -2.63 29.29 31.84
CA ASP A 32 -2.80 28.01 31.20
C ASP A 32 -1.53 27.72 30.34
N LEU A 33 -0.58 27.00 30.95
CA LEU A 33 0.67 26.60 30.30
C LEU A 33 0.41 25.57 29.20
N THR A 34 -0.86 25.22 28.96
CA THR A 34 -1.27 24.33 27.88
C THR A 34 -1.58 25.08 26.59
N THR A 35 -1.73 26.43 26.64
CA THR A 35 -1.94 27.25 25.46
C THR A 35 -0.61 27.57 24.80
N GLY A 36 -0.15 26.65 23.93
CA GLY A 36 0.99 26.95 23.07
C GLY A 36 2.03 25.86 22.88
N MET A 37 1.90 24.71 23.53
CA MET A 37 2.68 23.55 23.08
C MET A 37 2.06 23.05 21.77
N PRO A 38 2.81 23.00 20.66
CA PRO A 38 2.29 22.39 19.46
C PRO A 38 1.88 20.96 19.79
N GLU A 39 0.63 20.60 19.47
CA GLU A 39 0.15 19.24 19.63
C GLU A 39 1.16 18.31 18.95
N ASN A 40 1.66 17.32 19.70
CA ASN A 40 2.63 16.39 19.17
C ASN A 40 1.95 15.49 18.13
N GLN A 41 2.03 15.87 16.87
CA GLN A 41 1.44 15.14 15.76
C GLN A 41 2.36 13.97 15.36
N LEU A 42 1.96 12.77 15.75
CA LEU A 42 2.66 11.54 15.36
C LEU A 42 2.26 11.09 13.96
N ILE A 43 3.17 10.41 13.27
CA ILE A 43 2.84 9.67 12.04
C ILE A 43 1.84 8.57 12.42
N ASN A 44 0.67 8.57 11.80
CA ASN A 44 -0.38 7.57 12.02
C ASN A 44 -0.60 6.65 10.81
N ASN A 45 -0.06 6.99 9.64
CA ASN A 45 -0.08 6.16 8.45
C ASN A 45 1.13 6.46 7.55
N ILE A 46 1.65 5.40 6.92
CA ILE A 46 2.65 5.46 5.85
C ILE A 46 2.02 4.79 4.63
N VAL A 47 1.96 5.52 3.52
CA VAL A 47 1.44 5.02 2.25
C VAL A 47 2.59 4.87 1.27
N LEU A 48 2.83 3.65 0.81
CA LEU A 48 3.82 3.36 -0.22
C LEU A 48 3.13 3.31 -1.58
N LYS A 49 3.73 3.98 -2.57
CA LYS A 49 3.34 3.86 -3.98
C LYS A 49 4.30 2.90 -4.65
N VAL A 50 3.95 1.63 -4.60
CA VAL A 50 4.72 0.54 -5.21
C VAL A 50 3.86 -0.18 -6.24
N THR A 51 4.50 -0.72 -7.24
CA THR A 51 3.87 -1.61 -8.22
C THR A 51 3.68 -3.01 -7.62
N LYS A 52 2.90 -3.87 -8.29
CA LYS A 52 2.68 -5.27 -7.85
C LYS A 52 3.98 -6.07 -7.69
N GLN A 53 5.02 -5.71 -8.45
CA GLN A 53 6.36 -6.29 -8.38
C GLN A 53 7.37 -5.15 -8.36
N LEU A 54 8.42 -5.31 -7.57
CA LEU A 54 9.53 -4.36 -7.52
C LEU A 54 10.86 -5.08 -7.83
N PRO A 55 11.11 -5.45 -9.09
CA PRO A 55 12.39 -5.97 -9.49
C PRO A 55 13.42 -4.83 -9.57
N VAL A 56 14.65 -5.13 -9.14
CA VAL A 56 15.80 -4.23 -9.20
C VAL A 56 16.95 -4.98 -9.83
N ALA A 57 17.60 -4.43 -10.87
CA ALA A 57 18.77 -5.07 -11.44
C ALA A 57 19.99 -4.90 -10.51
N ILE A 58 20.92 -5.86 -10.57
CA ILE A 58 22.18 -5.77 -9.81
C ILE A 58 22.90 -4.46 -10.16
N GLY A 59 23.29 -3.70 -9.13
CA GLY A 59 24.01 -2.43 -9.26
C GLY A 59 23.13 -1.25 -9.67
N MET A 60 21.81 -1.44 -9.79
CA MET A 60 20.85 -0.37 -10.08
C MET A 60 20.13 0.05 -8.82
N ASP A 61 19.69 1.30 -8.84
CA ASP A 61 18.91 1.91 -7.77
C ASP A 61 17.46 2.11 -8.21
N THR A 62 16.55 1.98 -7.25
CA THR A 62 15.14 2.37 -7.38
C THR A 62 14.68 3.01 -6.09
N THR A 63 13.78 4.00 -6.17
CA THR A 63 13.28 4.71 -4.98
C THR A 63 11.81 4.43 -4.76
N ILE A 64 11.45 3.99 -3.56
CA ILE A 64 10.05 3.83 -3.16
C ILE A 64 9.45 5.20 -2.89
N VAL A 65 8.49 5.60 -3.73
CA VAL A 65 7.69 6.80 -3.48
C VAL A 65 6.75 6.54 -2.32
N HIS A 66 6.79 7.40 -1.32
CA HIS A 66 5.98 7.28 -0.12
C HIS A 66 5.35 8.60 0.30
N SER A 67 4.34 8.53 1.13
CA SER A 67 3.76 9.67 1.83
C SER A 67 3.39 9.29 3.25
N ILE A 68 3.38 10.27 4.14
CA ILE A 68 3.06 10.11 5.56
C ILE A 68 1.82 10.92 5.92
N VAL A 69 1.06 10.43 6.89
CA VAL A 69 -0.14 11.10 7.42
C VAL A 69 0.04 11.26 8.93
N PRO A 70 -0.18 12.48 9.47
CA PRO A 70 -0.43 13.75 8.77
C PRO A 70 0.77 14.19 7.91
N ALA A 71 0.56 15.09 6.96
CA ALA A 71 1.62 15.55 6.05
C ALA A 71 2.73 16.35 6.76
N ASN A 72 2.43 16.91 7.93
CA ASN A 72 3.37 17.68 8.74
C ASN A 72 3.41 17.14 10.19
N PRO A 73 3.94 15.93 10.41
CA PRO A 73 4.10 15.42 11.77
C PRO A 73 5.20 16.18 12.51
N THR A 74 5.21 16.08 13.82
CA THR A 74 6.25 16.71 14.67
C THR A 74 7.64 16.15 14.36
N ASN A 75 7.72 14.84 14.05
CA ASN A 75 8.92 14.20 13.53
C ASN A 75 8.57 13.43 12.26
N PRO A 76 9.06 13.86 11.08
CA PRO A 76 8.82 13.19 9.80
C PRO A 76 9.79 12.04 9.50
N GLU A 77 10.78 11.78 10.35
CA GLU A 77 11.83 10.80 10.09
C GLU A 77 11.28 9.37 10.04
N LEU A 78 11.69 8.63 9.01
CA LEU A 78 11.40 7.22 8.82
C LEU A 78 12.65 6.38 9.00
N LEU A 79 12.47 5.18 9.51
CA LEU A 79 13.50 4.15 9.57
C LEU A 79 13.24 3.12 8.49
N TRP A 80 14.19 2.99 7.57
CA TRP A 80 14.20 2.00 6.51
C TRP A 80 15.19 0.89 6.82
N THR A 81 14.78 -0.35 6.65
CA THR A 81 15.63 -1.53 6.89
C THR A 81 15.41 -2.59 5.82
N SER A 82 16.44 -3.37 5.52
CA SER A 82 16.37 -4.54 4.66
C SER A 82 16.47 -5.82 5.51
N SER A 83 15.71 -6.84 5.15
CA SER A 83 15.82 -8.17 5.76
C SER A 83 17.10 -8.89 5.38
N ASP A 84 17.70 -8.54 4.21
CA ASP A 84 18.96 -9.11 3.73
C ASP A 84 19.76 -8.06 2.93
N GLU A 85 20.70 -7.41 3.59
CA GLU A 85 21.55 -6.39 2.98
C GLU A 85 22.59 -6.96 1.98
N SER A 86 22.76 -8.28 1.95
CA SER A 86 23.59 -8.93 0.93
C SER A 86 22.86 -9.03 -0.42
N VAL A 87 21.53 -9.06 -0.40
CA VAL A 87 20.65 -9.07 -1.58
C VAL A 87 20.30 -7.66 -2.01
N ALA A 88 19.76 -6.85 -1.10
CA ALA A 88 19.40 -5.45 -1.38
C ALA A 88 19.62 -4.58 -0.14
N THR A 89 20.17 -3.40 -0.33
CA THR A 89 20.25 -2.36 0.71
C THR A 89 19.21 -1.27 0.48
N VAL A 90 18.84 -0.58 1.54
CA VAL A 90 17.94 0.57 1.46
C VAL A 90 18.55 1.76 2.21
N ALA A 91 18.51 2.93 1.60
CA ALA A 91 18.88 4.21 2.21
C ALA A 91 17.71 4.81 2.98
N GLN A 92 17.97 5.80 3.85
CA GLN A 92 16.94 6.42 4.68
C GLN A 92 15.96 7.34 3.90
N ASP A 93 16.20 7.57 2.63
CA ASP A 93 15.28 8.23 1.70
C ASP A 93 14.36 7.26 0.94
N GLY A 94 14.48 5.95 1.20
CA GLY A 94 13.75 4.89 0.52
C GLY A 94 14.37 4.43 -0.80
N THR A 95 15.62 4.83 -1.10
CA THR A 95 16.37 4.35 -2.27
C THR A 95 16.93 2.95 -2.00
N ILE A 96 16.58 2.00 -2.86
CA ILE A 96 16.98 0.60 -2.79
C ILE A 96 18.04 0.35 -3.84
N THR A 97 19.12 -0.32 -3.44
CA THR A 97 20.19 -0.77 -4.34
C THR A 97 20.25 -2.28 -4.38
N GLY A 98 20.13 -2.89 -5.58
CA GLY A 98 20.29 -4.33 -5.81
C GLY A 98 21.75 -4.76 -5.76
N LYS A 99 22.10 -5.77 -4.95
CA LYS A 99 23.48 -6.25 -4.79
C LYS A 99 23.71 -7.65 -5.32
N ALA A 100 22.81 -8.57 -5.03
CA ALA A 100 22.91 -9.95 -5.48
C ALA A 100 21.53 -10.50 -5.80
N VAL A 101 21.45 -11.43 -6.75
CA VAL A 101 20.19 -12.10 -7.12
C VAL A 101 19.55 -12.75 -5.89
N GLY A 102 18.26 -12.45 -5.68
CA GLY A 102 17.51 -12.97 -4.54
C GLY A 102 16.31 -12.08 -4.22
N THR A 103 15.72 -12.32 -3.07
CA THR A 103 14.57 -11.55 -2.56
C THR A 103 14.90 -10.98 -1.18
N ALA A 104 14.58 -9.72 -0.96
CA ALA A 104 14.68 -9.06 0.33
C ALA A 104 13.38 -8.33 0.66
N VAL A 105 13.01 -8.27 1.94
CA VAL A 105 11.88 -7.48 2.42
C VAL A 105 12.41 -6.15 2.96
N ILE A 106 11.98 -5.07 2.35
CA ILE A 106 12.25 -3.72 2.81
C ILE A 106 11.14 -3.31 3.76
N THR A 107 11.49 -2.87 4.95
CA THR A 107 10.57 -2.42 5.99
C THR A 107 10.77 -0.94 6.25
N VAL A 108 9.68 -0.18 6.37
CA VAL A 108 9.66 1.21 6.77
C VAL A 108 8.73 1.44 7.95
N MET A 109 9.16 2.25 8.90
CA MET A 109 8.40 2.66 10.08
C MET A 109 8.84 4.05 10.54
N PRO A 110 8.07 4.76 11.39
CA PRO A 110 8.53 6.00 12.00
C PRO A 110 9.79 5.76 12.84
N ALA A 111 10.80 6.63 12.69
CA ALA A 111 12.05 6.52 13.45
C ALA A 111 11.85 6.77 14.95
N ILE A 112 10.89 7.63 15.30
CA ILE A 112 10.51 7.96 16.69
C ILE A 112 8.98 7.93 16.78
N GLY A 113 8.45 7.22 17.76
CA GLY A 113 7.00 7.18 18.02
C GLY A 113 6.62 6.03 18.91
N PHE A 114 5.58 6.21 19.72
CA PHE A 114 4.99 5.17 20.54
C PHE A 114 3.93 4.44 19.70
N GLY A 115 4.18 3.15 19.46
CA GLY A 115 3.21 2.26 18.87
C GLY A 115 3.39 2.09 17.36
N VAL A 116 4.17 1.10 16.98
CA VAL A 116 4.17 0.57 15.63
C VAL A 116 2.82 -0.13 15.41
N THR A 117 2.01 0.37 14.48
CA THR A 117 0.74 -0.22 14.07
C THR A 117 0.86 -0.76 12.66
N ASN A 118 -0.10 -1.58 12.23
CA ASN A 118 -0.14 -2.07 10.83
C ASN A 118 -0.22 -0.94 9.80
N SER A 119 -0.64 0.26 10.21
CA SER A 119 -0.70 1.44 9.33
C SER A 119 0.63 2.21 9.28
N THR A 120 1.46 2.08 10.31
CA THR A 120 2.74 2.78 10.42
C THR A 120 3.95 1.89 10.11
N LEU A 121 3.77 0.57 10.08
CA LEU A 121 4.78 -0.36 9.61
C LEU A 121 4.35 -0.87 8.22
N GLN A 122 5.15 -0.58 7.21
CA GLN A 122 4.92 -1.04 5.84
C GLN A 122 6.10 -1.89 5.38
N THR A 123 5.80 -2.87 4.55
CA THR A 123 6.80 -3.77 3.97
C THR A 123 6.61 -3.88 2.47
N VAL A 124 7.72 -4.01 1.75
CA VAL A 124 7.76 -4.26 0.31
C VAL A 124 8.74 -5.38 0.03
N GLU A 125 8.30 -6.38 -0.71
CA GLU A 125 9.19 -7.41 -1.23
C GLU A 125 9.91 -6.89 -2.47
N VAL A 126 11.22 -6.99 -2.49
CA VAL A 126 12.10 -6.59 -3.58
C VAL A 126 12.78 -7.83 -4.13
N THR A 127 12.67 -8.03 -5.44
CA THR A 127 13.37 -9.11 -6.14
C THR A 127 14.56 -8.53 -6.90
N VAL A 128 15.76 -8.92 -6.54
CA VAL A 128 16.96 -8.52 -7.28
C VAL A 128 17.23 -9.52 -8.42
N VAL A 129 17.29 -9.01 -9.63
CA VAL A 129 17.50 -9.76 -10.86
C VAL A 129 18.85 -9.38 -11.51
N PRO A 130 19.45 -10.25 -12.36
CA PRO A 130 20.70 -9.90 -13.06
C PRO A 130 20.55 -8.65 -13.92
N GLU A 131 19.44 -8.56 -14.65
CA GLU A 131 19.08 -7.44 -15.53
C GLU A 131 17.56 -7.33 -15.66
N ILE A 132 17.05 -6.15 -16.03
CA ILE A 132 15.63 -5.95 -16.38
C ILE A 132 15.45 -6.30 -17.85
N ILE A 133 14.68 -7.34 -18.11
CA ILE A 133 14.31 -7.79 -19.45
C ILE A 133 12.91 -7.27 -19.76
N LYS A 134 12.85 -6.32 -20.71
CA LYS A 134 11.59 -5.70 -21.14
C LYS A 134 10.74 -6.65 -21.97
N ALA A 135 9.44 -6.53 -21.81
CA ALA A 135 8.48 -7.14 -22.72
C ALA A 135 8.55 -6.46 -24.10
N THR A 136 8.41 -7.23 -25.15
CA THR A 136 8.41 -6.73 -26.54
C THR A 136 7.07 -6.91 -27.24
N SER A 137 6.25 -7.87 -26.78
CA SER A 137 4.90 -8.09 -27.31
C SER A 137 4.02 -8.82 -26.29
N ILE A 138 2.72 -8.67 -26.47
CA ILE A 138 1.65 -9.43 -25.78
C ILE A 138 0.87 -10.14 -26.88
N GLU A 139 0.70 -11.44 -26.72
CA GLU A 139 -0.08 -12.30 -27.64
C GLU A 139 -1.27 -12.87 -26.89
N PHE A 140 -2.49 -12.49 -27.28
CA PHE A 140 -3.71 -13.08 -26.72
C PHE A 140 -3.92 -14.47 -27.28
N THR A 141 -4.36 -15.40 -26.43
CA THR A 141 -4.50 -16.82 -26.75
C THR A 141 -5.92 -17.34 -26.57
N ASN A 142 -6.90 -16.45 -26.30
CA ASN A 142 -8.30 -16.84 -26.23
C ASN A 142 -8.83 -17.21 -27.62
N GLU A 143 -9.53 -18.36 -27.69
CA GLU A 143 -10.15 -18.88 -28.90
C GLU A 143 -11.66 -19.10 -28.67
N ASP A 144 -12.43 -19.01 -29.74
CA ASP A 144 -13.82 -19.38 -29.76
C ASP A 144 -13.97 -20.94 -29.88
N ALA A 145 -15.22 -21.43 -29.96
CA ALA A 145 -15.51 -22.87 -30.05
C ALA A 145 -14.96 -23.51 -31.35
N ASP A 146 -14.65 -22.72 -32.35
CA ASP A 146 -14.14 -23.16 -33.64
C ASP A 146 -12.61 -23.03 -33.75
N GLY A 147 -11.94 -22.54 -32.68
CA GLY A 147 -10.49 -22.35 -32.61
C GLY A 147 -10.00 -21.08 -33.31
N ASN A 148 -10.88 -20.12 -33.54
CA ASN A 148 -10.47 -18.80 -34.01
C ASN A 148 -10.24 -17.84 -32.85
N PRO A 149 -9.43 -16.77 -33.02
CA PRO A 149 -9.28 -15.74 -31.99
C PRO A 149 -10.63 -15.22 -31.49
N LEU A 150 -10.83 -15.19 -30.18
CA LEU A 150 -12.06 -14.70 -29.59
C LEU A 150 -12.23 -13.21 -29.85
N THR A 151 -13.32 -12.83 -30.54
CA THR A 151 -13.63 -11.45 -30.93
C THR A 151 -15.00 -10.99 -30.46
N GLU A 152 -15.84 -11.90 -29.95
CA GLU A 152 -17.20 -11.63 -29.52
C GLU A 152 -17.45 -12.10 -28.10
N LEU A 153 -18.21 -11.32 -27.34
CA LEU A 153 -18.67 -11.63 -25.99
C LEU A 153 -20.13 -11.22 -25.88
N TYR A 154 -20.99 -12.11 -25.33
CA TYR A 154 -22.39 -11.76 -25.13
C TYR A 154 -22.57 -10.82 -23.94
N GLN A 155 -23.66 -10.05 -23.97
CA GLN A 155 -24.07 -9.20 -22.86
C GLN A 155 -24.24 -10.03 -21.59
N MET A 156 -23.72 -9.55 -20.47
CA MET A 156 -23.70 -10.21 -19.15
C MET A 156 -22.81 -11.46 -19.04
N ASP A 157 -22.16 -11.86 -20.13
CA ASP A 157 -21.13 -12.89 -20.06
C ASP A 157 -19.79 -12.27 -19.67
N ASP A 158 -18.91 -13.11 -19.18
CA ASP A 158 -17.55 -12.73 -18.87
C ASP A 158 -16.52 -13.72 -19.46
N VAL A 159 -15.35 -13.21 -19.76
CA VAL A 159 -14.22 -14.01 -20.24
C VAL A 159 -12.94 -13.59 -19.54
N GLN A 160 -12.17 -14.57 -19.09
CA GLN A 160 -10.81 -14.34 -18.64
C GLN A 160 -9.90 -14.28 -19.86
N LEU A 161 -9.24 -13.15 -20.09
CA LEU A 161 -8.24 -13.06 -21.13
C LEU A 161 -7.00 -13.88 -20.75
N THR A 162 -6.54 -14.70 -21.69
CA THR A 162 -5.32 -15.49 -21.63
C THR A 162 -4.31 -14.93 -22.62
N TYR A 163 -3.04 -14.87 -22.22
CA TYR A 163 -2.02 -14.20 -23.01
C TYR A 163 -0.62 -14.74 -22.71
N ASN A 164 0.28 -14.57 -23.64
CA ASN A 164 1.73 -14.73 -23.49
C ASN A 164 2.40 -13.35 -23.58
N ILE A 165 3.37 -13.12 -22.74
CA ILE A 165 4.27 -11.95 -22.83
C ILE A 165 5.61 -12.44 -23.36
N LEU A 166 6.14 -11.77 -24.37
CA LEU A 166 7.41 -12.14 -24.97
C LEU A 166 8.48 -11.04 -24.70
N PRO A 167 9.75 -11.44 -24.52
CA PRO A 167 10.26 -12.82 -24.45
C PRO A 167 9.79 -13.52 -23.15
N GLU A 168 9.79 -14.84 -23.11
CA GLU A 168 9.31 -15.63 -21.95
C GLU A 168 10.06 -15.31 -20.64
N ASN A 169 11.28 -14.84 -20.73
CA ASN A 169 12.11 -14.44 -19.58
C ASN A 169 11.97 -12.95 -19.22
N HIS A 170 10.89 -12.27 -19.65
CA HIS A 170 10.58 -10.90 -19.26
C HIS A 170 10.54 -10.74 -17.74
N THR A 171 10.90 -9.55 -17.24
CA THR A 171 11.00 -9.30 -15.78
C THR A 171 9.65 -9.04 -15.13
N TYR A 172 8.76 -8.26 -15.76
CA TYR A 172 7.46 -7.89 -15.22
C TYR A 172 6.36 -8.79 -15.78
N SER A 173 5.73 -9.60 -14.93
CA SER A 173 4.76 -10.63 -15.33
C SER A 173 3.29 -10.18 -15.24
N TYR A 174 3.01 -8.92 -14.94
CA TYR A 174 1.65 -8.40 -14.86
C TYR A 174 1.36 -7.36 -15.92
N LEU A 175 0.09 -7.23 -16.28
CA LEU A 175 -0.41 -6.24 -17.22
C LEU A 175 -1.30 -5.22 -16.52
N THR A 176 -1.37 -4.02 -17.10
CA THR A 176 -2.37 -3.01 -16.78
C THR A 176 -3.42 -3.02 -17.88
N TRP A 177 -4.69 -3.06 -17.48
CA TRP A 177 -5.81 -3.22 -18.39
C TRP A 177 -6.63 -1.94 -18.50
N LYS A 178 -7.21 -1.72 -19.67
CA LYS A 178 -8.10 -0.60 -19.91
C LYS A 178 -9.15 -0.94 -20.97
N SER A 179 -10.40 -0.58 -20.72
CA SER A 179 -11.45 -0.57 -21.75
C SER A 179 -11.48 0.79 -22.44
N SER A 180 -11.75 0.81 -23.76
CA SER A 180 -12.02 2.07 -24.49
C SER A 180 -13.39 2.64 -24.16
N ASP A 181 -14.35 1.79 -23.74
CA ASP A 181 -15.70 2.17 -23.33
C ASP A 181 -16.27 1.19 -22.31
N GLU A 182 -16.26 1.59 -21.03
CA GLU A 182 -16.76 0.77 -19.93
C GLU A 182 -18.29 0.59 -19.94
N GLY A 183 -19.03 1.39 -20.72
CA GLY A 183 -20.46 1.21 -20.94
C GLY A 183 -20.76 0.01 -21.85
N ILE A 184 -19.83 -0.39 -22.72
CA ILE A 184 -19.94 -1.55 -23.62
C ILE A 184 -19.33 -2.79 -22.99
N ALA A 185 -18.10 -2.71 -22.49
CA ALA A 185 -17.46 -3.78 -21.72
C ALA A 185 -16.47 -3.23 -20.69
N THR A 186 -16.43 -3.83 -19.52
CA THR A 186 -15.45 -3.55 -18.47
C THR A 186 -14.33 -4.58 -18.48
N VAL A 187 -13.17 -4.21 -17.92
CA VAL A 187 -12.07 -5.14 -17.67
C VAL A 187 -11.53 -4.91 -16.25
N ASP A 188 -11.30 -5.98 -15.52
CA ASP A 188 -10.72 -5.89 -14.18
C ASP A 188 -9.18 -5.92 -14.22
N GLU A 189 -8.57 -5.77 -13.05
CA GLU A 189 -7.09 -5.77 -12.89
C GLU A 189 -6.42 -7.10 -13.24
N ASN A 190 -7.18 -8.18 -13.36
CA ASN A 190 -6.70 -9.51 -13.74
C ASN A 190 -6.94 -9.86 -15.22
N GLY A 191 -7.55 -8.92 -15.98
CA GLY A 191 -7.88 -9.14 -17.38
C GLY A 191 -9.17 -9.92 -17.61
N LYS A 192 -10.08 -9.94 -16.63
CA LYS A 192 -11.42 -10.48 -16.82
C LYS A 192 -12.30 -9.42 -17.45
N VAL A 193 -12.80 -9.68 -18.66
CA VAL A 193 -13.69 -8.80 -19.43
C VAL A 193 -15.13 -9.22 -19.20
N THR A 194 -16.01 -8.24 -18.93
CA THR A 194 -17.46 -8.44 -18.77
C THR A 194 -18.22 -7.58 -19.79
N GLY A 195 -19.10 -8.20 -20.59
CA GLY A 195 -19.99 -7.52 -21.53
C GLY A 195 -21.11 -6.78 -20.81
N VAL A 196 -21.25 -5.47 -21.05
CA VAL A 196 -22.26 -4.60 -20.41
C VAL A 196 -23.40 -4.32 -21.36
N GLU A 197 -23.12 -3.73 -22.54
CA GLU A 197 -24.11 -3.42 -23.58
C GLU A 197 -23.59 -3.81 -24.96
N PRO A 198 -24.48 -4.06 -25.94
CA PRO A 198 -24.06 -4.31 -27.31
C PRO A 198 -23.31 -3.14 -27.92
N GLY A 199 -22.17 -3.40 -28.54
CA GLY A 199 -21.32 -2.41 -29.19
C GLY A 199 -19.95 -2.95 -29.54
N ASN A 200 -19.12 -2.09 -30.13
CA ASN A 200 -17.72 -2.40 -30.40
C ASN A 200 -16.83 -1.69 -29.37
N VAL A 201 -15.96 -2.42 -28.74
CA VAL A 201 -15.05 -1.92 -27.71
C VAL A 201 -13.66 -2.49 -27.92
N THR A 202 -12.63 -1.78 -27.53
CA THR A 202 -11.24 -2.28 -27.53
C THR A 202 -10.76 -2.43 -26.09
N ILE A 203 -10.26 -3.61 -25.75
CA ILE A 203 -9.58 -3.83 -24.49
C ILE A 203 -8.07 -3.70 -24.74
N TYR A 204 -7.45 -2.82 -23.98
CA TYR A 204 -6.01 -2.59 -24.02
C TYR A 204 -5.33 -3.31 -22.87
N ALA A 205 -4.19 -3.90 -23.18
CA ALA A 205 -3.25 -4.44 -22.21
C ALA A 205 -1.90 -3.74 -22.38
N TYR A 206 -1.34 -3.27 -21.29
CA TYR A 206 -0.04 -2.61 -21.27
C TYR A 206 0.92 -3.38 -20.39
N THR A 207 2.15 -3.53 -20.84
CA THR A 207 3.24 -4.00 -19.98
C THR A 207 3.68 -2.88 -19.05
N HIS A 208 4.40 -3.22 -18.00
CA HIS A 208 4.92 -2.22 -17.05
C HIS A 208 6.04 -1.36 -17.67
N ASP A 209 6.65 -1.85 -18.74
CA ASP A 209 7.82 -1.22 -19.39
C ASP A 209 7.45 -0.16 -20.45
N ASP A 210 6.16 0.05 -20.70
CA ASP A 210 5.63 0.99 -21.69
C ASP A 210 5.36 2.39 -21.11
#